data_acb1e6bc62f891a3e0e839742ce1a638
#
_entry.id   acb1e6bc62f891a3e0e839742ce1a638
#
_cell.length_a   1.000
_cell.length_b   1.000
_cell.length_c   1.000
_cell.angle_alpha   90.00
_cell.angle_beta   90.00
_cell.angle_gamma   90.00
#
_symmetry.space_group_name_H-M   'P 1'
#
loop_
_entity.id
_entity.type
_entity.pdbx_description
1 polymer ?
#
loop_
_entity_poly.entity_id
_entity_poly.type
_entity_poly.pdbx_seq_one_letter_code
_entity_poly.pdbx_strand_id
1 'polypeptide(L)'
;MKNNRGFSLVELIVVIAIMAVLVGVLAPQFLRYVERSREGSDVQNFDLLKETVSTYYADKEIQPVTWTVTQNGTSQNMTVSDMTPLTDAGISTVVLKSSKWSGVKLEYTSVTNTWHVEGTAKYFNADGSQRTSDN
;
A
#
# COMPACT_ATOMS: atom_id res chain seq x y z
N MET A 1 -5.13 56.37 -23.31
CA MET A 1 -4.75 55.29 -24.29
C MET A 1 -4.63 53.96 -23.56
N LYS A 2 -5.51 53.00 -23.82
CA LYS A 2 -5.37 51.64 -23.30
C LYS A 2 -4.37 50.91 -24.18
N ASN A 3 -3.19 50.61 -23.65
CA ASN A 3 -2.24 49.69 -24.28
C ASN A 3 -2.74 48.25 -24.11
N ASN A 4 -3.50 47.77 -25.07
CA ASN A 4 -3.84 46.34 -25.19
C ASN A 4 -2.64 45.62 -25.83
N ARG A 5 -1.67 45.28 -25.01
CA ARG A 5 -0.60 44.36 -25.42
C ARG A 5 -1.13 42.94 -25.25
N GLY A 6 -1.54 42.30 -26.34
CA GLY A 6 -1.85 40.90 -26.38
C GLY A 6 -0.56 40.07 -26.43
N PHE A 7 -0.63 38.82 -25.96
CA PHE A 7 0.49 37.85 -26.09
C PHE A 7 0.80 37.58 -27.56
N SER A 8 2.09 37.50 -27.88
CA SER A 8 2.56 37.06 -29.19
C SER A 8 2.31 35.57 -29.36
N LEU A 9 1.97 35.14 -30.58
CA LEU A 9 1.80 33.74 -30.92
C LEU A 9 3.09 32.93 -30.66
N VAL A 10 4.24 33.52 -30.86
CA VAL A 10 5.56 32.92 -30.60
C VAL A 10 5.77 32.67 -29.10
N GLU A 11 5.39 33.63 -28.23
CA GLU A 11 5.47 33.45 -26.77
C GLU A 11 4.62 32.25 -26.29
N LEU A 12 3.44 32.08 -26.88
CA LEU A 12 2.58 30.94 -26.55
C LEU A 12 3.18 29.64 -26.99
N ILE A 13 3.71 29.57 -28.23
CA ILE A 13 4.33 28.34 -28.76
C ILE A 13 5.57 27.94 -27.93
N VAL A 14 6.40 28.91 -27.54
CA VAL A 14 7.58 28.63 -26.71
C VAL A 14 7.19 28.07 -25.34
N VAL A 15 6.16 28.63 -24.72
CA VAL A 15 5.68 28.14 -23.41
C VAL A 15 5.17 26.71 -23.48
N ILE A 16 4.33 26.38 -24.48
CA ILE A 16 3.82 25.01 -24.62
C ILE A 16 4.93 24.02 -24.98
N ALA A 17 5.94 24.44 -25.76
CA ALA A 17 7.09 23.60 -26.07
C ALA A 17 7.92 23.27 -24.82
N ILE A 18 8.18 24.27 -23.96
CA ILE A 18 8.88 24.04 -22.67
C ILE A 18 8.05 23.15 -21.76
N MET A 19 6.74 23.39 -21.62
CA MET A 19 5.86 22.54 -20.83
C MET A 19 5.86 21.08 -21.34
N ALA A 20 5.81 20.86 -22.64
CA ALA A 20 5.83 19.52 -23.21
C ALA A 20 7.11 18.75 -22.86
N VAL A 21 8.27 19.40 -22.93
CA VAL A 21 9.55 18.81 -22.54
C VAL A 21 9.58 18.49 -21.04
N LEU A 22 9.15 19.42 -20.17
CA LEU A 22 9.14 19.23 -18.72
C LEU A 22 8.20 18.09 -18.32
N VAL A 23 6.98 18.06 -18.85
CA VAL A 23 6.01 16.99 -18.57
C VAL A 23 6.54 15.64 -19.09
N GLY A 24 7.13 15.61 -20.29
CA GLY A 24 7.69 14.37 -20.86
C GLY A 24 8.76 13.72 -19.99
N VAL A 25 9.57 14.52 -19.30
CA VAL A 25 10.63 14.02 -18.39
C VAL A 25 10.10 13.71 -17.00
N LEU A 26 9.21 14.54 -16.46
CA LEU A 26 8.75 14.42 -15.07
C LEU A 26 7.64 13.38 -14.88
N ALA A 27 6.77 13.17 -15.89
CA ALA A 27 5.63 12.27 -15.75
C ALA A 27 6.03 10.83 -15.37
N PRO A 28 7.00 10.17 -16.02
CA PRO A 28 7.39 8.81 -15.63
C PRO A 28 8.04 8.72 -14.24
N GLN A 29 8.71 9.76 -13.79
CA GLN A 29 9.27 9.82 -12.45
C GLN A 29 8.18 10.01 -11.40
N PHE A 30 7.22 10.88 -11.68
CA PHE A 30 6.09 11.12 -10.79
C PHE A 30 5.25 9.85 -10.57
N LEU A 31 4.95 9.09 -11.63
CA LEU A 31 4.21 7.83 -11.50
C LEU A 31 4.95 6.81 -10.61
N ARG A 32 6.27 6.72 -10.73
CA ARG A 32 7.07 5.87 -9.83
C ARG A 32 7.03 6.33 -8.38
N TYR A 33 7.01 7.63 -8.15
CA TYR A 33 6.90 8.23 -6.81
C TYR A 33 5.55 7.91 -6.16
N VAL A 34 4.46 8.07 -6.92
CA VAL A 34 3.11 7.76 -6.46
C VAL A 34 2.99 6.27 -6.09
N GLU A 35 3.54 5.39 -6.91
CA GLU A 35 3.48 3.95 -6.65
C GLU A 35 4.27 3.56 -5.39
N ARG A 36 5.47 4.10 -5.19
CA ARG A 36 6.23 3.91 -3.95
C ARG A 36 5.50 4.42 -2.72
N SER A 37 4.79 5.54 -2.83
CA SER A 37 3.97 6.07 -1.75
C SER A 37 2.80 5.15 -1.41
N ARG A 38 2.17 4.53 -2.41
CA ARG A 38 1.12 3.53 -2.21
C ARG A 38 1.65 2.27 -1.52
N GLU A 39 2.79 1.76 -2.00
CA GLU A 39 3.47 0.61 -1.37
C GLU A 39 3.80 0.90 0.10
N GLY A 40 4.35 2.07 0.41
CA GLY A 40 4.63 2.49 1.79
C GLY A 40 3.39 2.59 2.67
N SER A 41 2.27 3.09 2.12
CA SER A 41 0.98 3.11 2.84
C SER A 41 0.47 1.70 3.12
N ASP A 42 0.62 0.77 2.18
CA ASP A 42 0.17 -0.62 2.35
C ASP A 42 0.99 -1.35 3.41
N VAL A 43 2.32 -1.09 3.47
CA VAL A 43 3.19 -1.63 4.53
C VAL A 43 2.72 -1.16 5.92
N GLN A 44 2.42 0.13 6.08
CA GLN A 44 1.88 0.66 7.33
C GLN A 44 0.52 0.06 7.70
N ASN A 45 -0.35 -0.14 6.72
CA ASN A 45 -1.63 -0.80 6.93
C ASN A 45 -1.47 -2.25 7.36
N PHE A 46 -0.50 -2.99 6.81
CA PHE A 46 -0.19 -4.35 7.25
C PHE A 46 0.32 -4.40 8.69
N ASP A 47 1.13 -3.43 9.11
CA ASP A 47 1.59 -3.37 10.49
C ASP A 47 0.45 -3.08 11.47
N LEU A 48 -0.42 -2.13 11.13
CA LEU A 48 -1.61 -1.84 11.92
C LEU A 48 -2.54 -3.06 12.00
N LEU A 49 -2.71 -3.78 10.90
CA LEU A 49 -3.52 -4.99 10.85
C LEU A 49 -2.93 -6.09 11.73
N LYS A 50 -1.61 -6.28 11.69
CA LYS A 50 -0.91 -7.25 12.55
C LYS A 50 -1.10 -6.90 14.03
N GLU A 51 -0.92 -5.65 14.41
CA GLU A 51 -1.11 -5.18 15.78
C GLU A 51 -2.55 -5.40 16.25
N THR A 52 -3.53 -5.02 15.43
CA THR A 52 -4.96 -5.18 15.73
C THR A 52 -5.32 -6.64 16.00
N VAL A 53 -4.92 -7.53 15.12
CA VAL A 53 -5.23 -8.96 15.21
C VAL A 53 -4.52 -9.61 16.40
N SER A 54 -3.24 -9.32 16.60
CA SER A 54 -2.48 -9.85 17.72
C SER A 54 -3.05 -9.41 19.07
N THR A 55 -3.43 -8.13 19.19
CA THR A 55 -4.04 -7.59 20.42
C THR A 55 -5.40 -8.23 20.70
N TYR A 56 -6.23 -8.39 19.66
CA TYR A 56 -7.55 -9.01 19.80
C TYR A 56 -7.46 -10.44 20.36
N TYR A 57 -6.59 -11.27 19.81
CA TYR A 57 -6.44 -12.66 20.25
C TYR A 57 -5.70 -12.79 21.60
N ALA A 58 -4.81 -11.86 21.91
CA ALA A 58 -4.16 -11.81 23.23
C ALA A 58 -5.12 -11.42 24.35
N ASP A 59 -6.04 -10.50 24.09
CA ASP A 59 -7.00 -10.02 25.09
C ASP A 59 -8.09 -11.05 25.41
N LYS A 60 -8.56 -11.79 24.41
CA LYS A 60 -9.72 -12.69 24.56
C LYS A 60 -9.39 -14.12 24.98
N GLU A 61 -8.12 -14.49 25.18
CA GLU A 61 -7.69 -15.86 25.53
C GLU A 61 -8.36 -16.97 24.68
N ILE A 62 -8.62 -16.62 23.40
CA ILE A 62 -9.32 -17.52 22.49
C ILE A 62 -8.42 -18.71 22.14
N GLN A 63 -9.00 -19.89 22.06
CA GLN A 63 -8.39 -21.17 21.63
C GLN A 63 -7.47 -21.00 20.41
N PRO A 64 -6.52 -21.91 20.17
CA PRO A 64 -5.55 -21.79 19.10
C PRO A 64 -6.25 -21.49 17.76
N VAL A 65 -5.99 -20.32 17.22
CA VAL A 65 -6.57 -19.83 15.97
C VAL A 65 -5.46 -19.51 14.99
N THR A 66 -5.63 -19.93 13.75
CA THR A 66 -4.86 -19.44 12.61
C THR A 66 -5.73 -18.43 11.86
N TRP A 67 -5.31 -17.18 11.88
CA TRP A 67 -5.96 -16.10 11.16
C TRP A 67 -5.18 -15.77 9.89
N THR A 68 -5.87 -15.60 8.77
CA THR A 68 -5.21 -15.35 7.49
C THR A 68 -5.87 -14.20 6.75
N VAL A 69 -5.03 -13.41 6.08
CA VAL A 69 -5.46 -12.46 5.06
C VAL A 69 -4.69 -12.71 3.76
N THR A 70 -5.41 -12.83 2.66
CA THR A 70 -4.84 -13.25 1.38
C THR A 70 -5.33 -12.33 0.27
N GLN A 71 -4.42 -11.90 -0.59
CA GLN A 71 -4.78 -11.23 -1.82
C GLN A 71 -5.12 -12.27 -2.91
N ASN A 72 -6.25 -12.09 -3.56
CA ASN A 72 -6.71 -12.95 -4.64
C ASN A 72 -6.35 -12.35 -6.00
N GLY A 73 -5.32 -12.89 -6.63
CA GLY A 73 -4.92 -12.54 -7.99
C GLY A 73 -4.48 -11.08 -8.16
N THR A 74 -5.11 -10.35 -9.05
CA THR A 74 -4.83 -8.93 -9.35
C THR A 74 -5.77 -7.97 -8.61
N SER A 75 -6.67 -8.48 -7.79
CA SER A 75 -7.60 -7.65 -7.01
C SER A 75 -6.87 -6.90 -5.91
N GLN A 76 -7.20 -5.63 -5.72
CA GLN A 76 -6.73 -4.86 -4.57
C GLN A 76 -7.43 -5.24 -3.27
N ASN A 77 -8.59 -5.90 -3.34
CA ASN A 77 -9.30 -6.40 -2.17
C ASN A 77 -8.64 -7.67 -1.63
N MET A 78 -8.48 -7.73 -0.33
CA MET A 78 -7.97 -8.90 0.36
C MET A 78 -9.12 -9.72 0.97
N THR A 79 -8.95 -11.03 0.95
CA THR A 79 -9.88 -11.95 1.64
C THR A 79 -9.33 -12.27 3.03
N VAL A 80 -10.16 -12.10 4.02
CA VAL A 80 -9.83 -12.32 5.43
C VAL A 80 -10.58 -13.56 5.92
N SER A 81 -9.92 -14.44 6.65
CA SER A 81 -10.52 -15.67 7.19
C SER A 81 -11.56 -15.39 8.28
N ASP A 82 -11.29 -14.40 9.13
CA ASP A 82 -12.19 -13.94 10.18
C ASP A 82 -12.11 -12.41 10.29
N MET A 83 -13.23 -11.74 10.02
CA MET A 83 -13.32 -10.29 10.08
C MET A 83 -13.55 -9.75 11.49
N THR A 84 -13.84 -10.58 12.47
CA THR A 84 -14.21 -10.15 13.83
C THR A 84 -13.16 -9.26 14.48
N PRO A 85 -11.85 -9.58 14.46
CA PRO A 85 -10.83 -8.71 15.04
C PRO A 85 -10.79 -7.32 14.40
N LEU A 86 -11.06 -7.26 13.11
CA LEU A 86 -11.01 -6.01 12.34
C LEU A 86 -12.27 -5.18 12.53
N THR A 87 -13.44 -5.82 12.56
CA THR A 87 -14.72 -5.13 12.80
C THR A 87 -14.80 -4.55 14.20
N ASP A 88 -14.28 -5.24 15.21
CA ASP A 88 -14.17 -4.73 16.59
C ASP A 88 -13.29 -3.46 16.65
N ALA A 89 -12.28 -3.38 15.77
CA ALA A 89 -11.42 -2.20 15.63
C ALA A 89 -11.99 -1.14 14.66
N GLY A 90 -13.19 -1.32 14.12
CA GLY A 90 -13.83 -0.40 13.19
C GLY A 90 -13.35 -0.53 11.74
N ILE A 91 -12.62 -1.59 11.40
CA ILE A 91 -12.12 -1.86 10.04
C ILE A 91 -13.11 -2.76 9.30
N SER A 92 -13.74 -2.25 8.26
CA SER A 92 -14.76 -2.99 7.48
C SER A 92 -14.18 -3.72 6.26
N THR A 93 -13.05 -3.26 5.74
CA THR A 93 -12.42 -3.84 4.53
C THR A 93 -10.90 -3.68 4.58
N VAL A 94 -10.19 -4.63 3.98
CA VAL A 94 -8.75 -4.54 3.78
C VAL A 94 -8.46 -4.42 2.29
N VAL A 95 -7.94 -3.27 1.87
CA VAL A 95 -7.70 -2.94 0.47
C VAL A 95 -6.27 -2.45 0.28
N LEU A 96 -5.59 -2.99 -0.71
CA LEU A 96 -4.25 -2.55 -1.12
C LEU A 96 -4.35 -1.34 -2.04
N LYS A 97 -3.48 -0.36 -1.86
CA LYS A 97 -3.40 0.83 -2.71
C LYS A 97 -2.50 0.63 -3.92
N SER A 98 -1.44 -0.16 -3.75
CA SER A 98 -0.53 -0.51 -4.83
C SER A 98 -1.03 -1.74 -5.60
N SER A 99 -0.87 -1.71 -6.92
CA SER A 99 -1.17 -2.84 -7.80
C SER A 99 -0.01 -3.84 -7.91
N LYS A 100 1.13 -3.55 -7.28
CA LYS A 100 2.33 -4.39 -7.38
C LYS A 100 2.36 -5.56 -6.40
N TRP A 101 1.46 -5.58 -5.43
CA TRP A 101 1.30 -6.73 -4.56
C TRP A 101 0.69 -7.90 -5.36
N SER A 102 1.30 -9.05 -5.30
CA SER A 102 0.82 -10.25 -6.00
C SER A 102 0.94 -11.46 -5.09
N GLY A 103 -0.19 -12.09 -4.77
CA GLY A 103 -0.23 -13.30 -3.96
C GLY A 103 0.25 -13.11 -2.52
N VAL A 104 0.12 -11.90 -1.97
CA VAL A 104 0.44 -11.65 -0.56
C VAL A 104 -0.51 -12.42 0.33
N LYS A 105 0.06 -13.18 1.25
CA LYS A 105 -0.65 -13.84 2.34
C LYS A 105 0.03 -13.51 3.66
N LEU A 106 -0.74 -13.02 4.63
CA LEU A 106 -0.32 -12.89 6.02
C LEU A 106 -1.07 -13.94 6.82
N GLU A 107 -0.35 -14.66 7.63
CA GLU A 107 -0.88 -15.69 8.52
C GLU A 107 -0.44 -15.43 9.95
N TYR A 108 -1.39 -15.40 10.88
CA TYR A 108 -1.15 -15.25 12.30
C TYR A 108 -1.50 -16.53 13.04
N THR A 109 -0.63 -16.98 13.92
CA THR A 109 -0.88 -18.10 14.81
C THR A 109 -0.89 -17.63 16.26
N SER A 110 -2.05 -17.70 16.90
CA SER A 110 -2.27 -17.19 18.26
C SER A 110 -1.47 -17.95 19.34
N VAL A 111 -1.24 -19.24 19.17
CA VAL A 111 -0.51 -20.08 20.14
C VAL A 111 0.92 -19.62 20.36
N THR A 112 1.58 -19.25 19.27
CA THR A 112 2.99 -18.80 19.28
C THR A 112 3.13 -17.29 19.21
N ASN A 113 2.02 -16.57 19.01
CA ASN A 113 1.99 -15.14 18.74
C ASN A 113 2.94 -14.75 17.61
N THR A 114 2.92 -15.52 16.53
CA THR A 114 3.82 -15.33 15.39
C THR A 114 3.07 -15.04 14.12
N TRP A 115 3.73 -14.25 13.28
CA TRP A 115 3.28 -13.95 11.92
C TRP A 115 4.15 -14.69 10.90
N HIS A 116 3.50 -15.13 9.83
CA HIS A 116 4.15 -15.61 8.63
C HIS A 116 3.66 -14.85 7.41
N VAL A 117 4.58 -14.41 6.54
CA VAL A 117 4.26 -13.63 5.35
C VAL A 117 4.79 -14.32 4.11
N GLU A 118 3.90 -14.56 3.15
CA GLU A 118 4.21 -15.11 1.83
C GLU A 118 3.89 -14.08 0.74
N GLY A 119 4.53 -14.21 -0.43
CA GLY A 119 4.15 -13.52 -1.67
C GLY A 119 5.02 -12.33 -2.03
N THR A 120 5.45 -11.47 -1.12
CA THR A 120 6.39 -10.38 -1.43
C THR A 120 7.51 -10.28 -0.42
N ALA A 121 8.59 -10.99 -0.70
CA ALA A 121 9.82 -10.91 0.08
C ALA A 121 10.54 -9.54 0.00
N LYS A 122 10.01 -8.58 -0.78
CA LYS A 122 10.64 -7.27 -0.95
C LYS A 122 10.50 -6.38 0.28
N TYR A 123 9.38 -6.44 1.00
CA TYR A 123 9.07 -5.54 2.10
C TYR A 123 9.01 -6.22 3.46
N PHE A 124 8.79 -7.52 3.49
CA PHE A 124 8.69 -8.30 4.71
C PHE A 124 9.58 -9.53 4.69
N ASN A 125 10.10 -9.89 5.85
CA ASN A 125 10.69 -11.20 6.11
C ASN A 125 9.56 -12.23 6.34
N ALA A 126 9.90 -13.51 6.29
CA ALA A 126 8.92 -14.59 6.49
C ALA A 126 8.26 -14.56 7.88
N ASP A 127 8.91 -13.98 8.87
CA ASP A 127 8.40 -13.75 10.23
C ASP A 127 7.48 -12.52 10.37
N GLY A 128 7.19 -11.85 9.27
CA GLY A 128 6.34 -10.66 9.24
C GLY A 128 7.02 -9.36 9.69
N SER A 129 8.31 -9.36 10.02
CA SER A 129 9.06 -8.15 10.28
C SER A 129 9.31 -7.36 8.98
N GLN A 130 9.34 -6.03 9.08
CA GLN A 130 9.71 -5.21 7.91
C GLN A 130 11.16 -5.48 7.52
N ARG A 131 11.39 -5.64 6.22
CA ARG A 131 12.75 -5.60 5.69
C ARG A 131 13.26 -4.18 5.74
N THR A 132 14.31 -3.95 6.49
CA THR A 132 15.15 -2.76 6.30
C THR A 132 15.72 -2.86 4.90
N SER A 133 15.36 -1.91 4.04
CA SER A 133 15.79 -1.87 2.65
C SER A 133 17.31 -1.81 2.60
N ASP A 134 17.93 -2.93 2.38
CA ASP A 134 19.27 -2.96 1.83
C ASP A 134 19.12 -2.95 0.31
N ASN A 135 19.46 -1.78 -0.29
CA ASN A 135 19.70 -1.48 -1.72
C ASN A 135 18.68 -1.99 -2.73
#